data_bed9a7936a36df1dba2f6bd3320f017b
#
_entry.id   bed9a7936a36df1dba2f6bd3320f017b
#
_cell.length_a   1.000
_cell.length_b   1.000
_cell.length_c   1.000
_cell.angle_alpha   90.00
_cell.angle_beta   90.00
_cell.angle_gamma   90.00
#
_symmetry.space_group_name_H-M   'P 1'
#
loop_
_entity.id
_entity.type
_entity.pdbx_description
1 polymer ?
#
loop_
_entity_poly.entity_id
_entity_poly.type
_entity_poly.pdbx_seq_one_letter_code
_entity_poly.pdbx_strand_id
1 'polypeptide(L)'
;MFGNVGRFPGQFARPREIAIDPLGNVYVSDAAFGNFQIFSPEGELLLFVGERSERDGPGKYMLPSGIYVDEDGRVYMIDQWFRKVDVFRPVSLAAGQGHLRRAAKAATAPAAPAAPAAPAAPAAR
;
A
#
# COMPACT_ATOMS: atom_id res chain seq x y z
N MET A 1 -6.81 20.76 -0.67
CA MET A 1 -7.34 19.73 -1.58
C MET A 1 -6.36 19.46 -2.70
N PHE A 2 -6.20 18.23 -3.08
CA PHE A 2 -5.31 17.86 -4.17
C PHE A 2 -5.95 16.75 -5.01
N GLY A 3 -5.41 16.55 -6.21
CA GLY A 3 -5.92 15.57 -7.15
C GLY A 3 -7.05 16.13 -8.02
N ASN A 4 -6.94 15.91 -9.28
CA ASN A 4 -7.94 16.30 -10.27
C ASN A 4 -8.25 15.10 -11.15
N VAL A 5 -9.36 15.13 -11.84
CA VAL A 5 -9.67 14.11 -12.82
C VAL A 5 -8.76 14.29 -14.04
N GLY A 6 -8.14 13.21 -14.47
CA GLY A 6 -7.27 13.27 -15.64
C GLY A 6 -6.32 12.07 -15.75
N ARG A 7 -5.39 12.17 -16.69
CA ARG A 7 -4.45 11.11 -17.02
C ARG A 7 -2.98 11.45 -16.72
N PHE A 8 -2.72 12.65 -16.25
CA PHE A 8 -1.35 13.05 -15.91
C PHE A 8 -1.00 12.69 -14.48
N PRO A 9 0.30 12.57 -14.15
CA PRO A 9 0.72 12.34 -12.77
C PRO A 9 0.09 13.37 -11.81
N GLY A 10 -0.36 12.90 -10.67
CA GLY A 10 -1.09 13.74 -9.72
C GLY A 10 -2.58 13.86 -10.01
N GLN A 11 -3.05 13.34 -11.12
CA GLN A 11 -4.47 13.26 -11.46
C GLN A 11 -5.00 11.85 -11.27
N PHE A 12 -6.30 11.70 -11.15
CA PHE A 12 -6.97 10.42 -10.94
C PHE A 12 -8.01 10.16 -12.04
N ALA A 13 -8.10 8.92 -12.45
CA ALA A 13 -9.15 8.48 -13.38
C ALA A 13 -10.19 7.61 -12.67
N ARG A 14 -9.75 6.66 -11.86
CA ARG A 14 -10.64 5.78 -11.09
C ARG A 14 -10.00 5.46 -9.73
N PRO A 15 -9.92 6.44 -8.82
CA PRO A 15 -9.37 6.19 -7.49
C PRO A 15 -10.27 5.19 -6.75
N ARG A 16 -9.64 4.26 -6.05
CA ARG A 16 -10.33 3.18 -5.37
C ARG A 16 -10.22 3.26 -3.86
N GLU A 17 -9.04 3.47 -3.36
CA GLU A 17 -8.80 3.42 -1.93
C GLU A 17 -7.64 4.33 -1.54
N ILE A 18 -7.63 4.72 -0.29
CA ILE A 18 -6.65 5.62 0.27
C ILE A 18 -6.04 4.99 1.52
N ALA A 19 -4.75 5.21 1.72
CA ALA A 19 -4.04 4.86 2.95
C ALA A 19 -3.12 6.00 3.36
N ILE A 20 -2.77 6.06 4.63
CA ILE A 20 -1.90 7.12 5.17
C ILE A 20 -0.79 6.45 5.97
N ASP A 21 0.45 6.86 5.73
CA ASP A 21 1.58 6.35 6.48
C ASP A 21 1.80 7.15 7.79
N PRO A 22 2.70 6.68 8.68
CA PRO A 22 2.95 7.38 9.93
C PRO A 22 3.50 8.81 9.79
N LEU A 23 4.05 9.15 8.64
CA LEU A 23 4.55 10.50 8.35
C LEU A 23 3.47 11.42 7.77
N GLY A 24 2.28 10.90 7.54
CA GLY A 24 1.18 11.66 6.97
C GLY A 24 1.13 11.69 5.45
N ASN A 25 1.97 10.92 4.77
CA ASN A 25 1.88 10.80 3.32
C ASN A 25 0.64 10.01 2.94
N VAL A 26 0.01 10.43 1.86
CA VAL A 26 -1.27 9.89 1.40
C VAL A 26 -1.04 9.02 0.18
N TYR A 27 -1.51 7.80 0.23
CA TYR A 27 -1.40 6.81 -0.83
C TYR A 27 -2.76 6.58 -1.44
N VAL A 28 -2.88 6.73 -2.75
CA VAL A 28 -4.16 6.57 -3.45
C VAL A 28 -3.99 5.57 -4.58
N SER A 29 -4.76 4.50 -4.56
CA SER A 29 -4.77 3.54 -5.65
C SER A 29 -5.71 4.00 -6.77
N ASP A 30 -5.31 3.79 -8.02
CA ASP A 30 -6.11 4.12 -9.18
C ASP A 30 -6.25 2.90 -10.10
N ALA A 31 -7.49 2.46 -10.28
CA ALA A 31 -7.78 1.25 -11.04
C ALA A 31 -7.64 1.46 -12.55
N ALA A 32 -7.79 2.67 -13.04
CA ALA A 32 -7.64 2.93 -14.48
C ALA A 32 -6.17 2.93 -14.90
N PHE A 33 -5.31 3.48 -14.06
CA PHE A 33 -3.87 3.50 -14.32
C PHE A 33 -3.17 2.22 -13.86
N GLY A 34 -3.78 1.44 -12.98
CA GLY A 34 -3.16 0.27 -12.42
C GLY A 34 -1.96 0.61 -11.54
N ASN A 35 -2.05 1.70 -10.80
CA ASN A 35 -0.96 2.15 -9.94
C ASN A 35 -1.48 2.66 -8.60
N PHE A 36 -0.57 3.03 -7.73
CA PHE A 36 -0.87 3.92 -6.62
C PHE A 36 0.03 5.14 -6.68
N GLN A 37 -0.50 6.26 -6.22
CA GLN A 37 0.22 7.52 -6.16
C GLN A 37 0.42 7.92 -4.71
N ILE A 38 1.56 8.52 -4.42
CA ILE A 38 1.94 8.95 -3.07
C ILE A 38 2.04 10.47 -3.06
N PHE A 39 1.34 11.08 -2.14
CA PHE A 39 1.34 12.54 -1.96
C PHE A 39 1.88 12.90 -0.59
N SER A 40 2.55 14.05 -0.49
CA SER A 40 2.94 14.61 0.80
C SER A 40 1.71 15.05 1.59
N PRO A 41 1.86 15.32 2.90
CA PRO A 41 0.75 15.89 3.68
C PRO A 41 0.21 17.20 3.10
N GLU A 42 1.03 17.92 2.34
CA GLU A 42 0.64 19.18 1.68
C GLU A 42 -0.04 18.94 0.35
N GLY A 43 -0.11 17.72 -0.13
CA GLY A 43 -0.76 17.37 -1.39
C GLY A 43 0.14 17.39 -2.62
N GLU A 44 1.45 17.41 -2.43
CA GLU A 44 2.40 17.34 -3.53
C GLU A 44 2.62 15.88 -3.94
N LEU A 45 2.60 15.61 -5.24
CA LEU A 45 2.90 14.27 -5.74
C LEU A 45 4.37 13.93 -5.50
N LEU A 46 4.63 12.86 -4.76
CA LEU A 46 5.97 12.38 -4.47
C LEU A 46 6.41 11.28 -5.42
N LEU A 47 5.53 10.33 -5.70
CA LEU A 47 5.86 9.15 -6.47
C LEU A 47 4.60 8.46 -6.95
N PHE A 48 4.69 7.74 -8.05
CA PHE A 48 3.68 6.75 -8.41
C PHE A 48 4.36 5.41 -8.67
N VAL A 49 3.67 4.33 -8.34
CA VAL A 49 4.22 2.97 -8.41
C VAL A 49 3.21 2.06 -9.06
N GLY A 50 3.68 1.27 -10.01
CA GLY A 50 2.87 0.30 -10.73
C GLY A 50 2.36 0.80 -12.07
N GLU A 51 1.90 -0.13 -12.86
CA GLU A 51 1.31 0.16 -14.15
C GLU A 51 0.24 -0.88 -14.49
N ARG A 52 -0.70 -0.48 -15.31
CA ARG A 52 -1.72 -1.41 -15.80
C ARG A 52 -1.09 -2.41 -16.75
N SER A 53 -1.40 -3.67 -16.57
CA SER A 53 -0.90 -4.74 -17.44
C SER A 53 -1.86 -5.92 -17.46
N GLU A 54 -1.98 -6.53 -18.60
CA GLU A 54 -2.71 -7.80 -18.77
C GLU A 54 -1.85 -9.00 -18.35
N ARG A 55 -0.56 -8.78 -18.10
CA ARG A 55 0.37 -9.83 -17.65
C ARG A 55 0.74 -9.56 -16.21
N ASP A 56 0.73 -10.61 -15.41
CA ASP A 56 1.14 -10.51 -14.02
C ASP A 56 2.66 -10.29 -13.90
N GLY A 57 3.05 -9.61 -12.85
CA GLY A 57 4.43 -9.33 -12.51
C GLY A 57 4.51 -8.29 -11.39
N PRO A 58 5.69 -8.06 -10.82
CA PRO A 58 5.86 -7.04 -9.80
C PRO A 58 5.45 -5.67 -10.32
N GLY A 59 4.58 -4.99 -9.57
CA GLY A 59 4.10 -3.67 -9.97
C GLY A 59 3.17 -3.67 -11.18
N LYS A 60 2.67 -4.83 -11.60
CA LYS A 60 1.73 -4.96 -12.70
C LYS A 60 0.35 -5.23 -12.15
N TYR A 61 -0.62 -4.42 -12.52
CA TYR A 61 -1.97 -4.50 -11.99
C TYR A 61 -3.01 -4.43 -13.08
N MET A 62 -4.06 -5.21 -12.93
CA MET A 62 -5.20 -5.16 -13.85
C MET A 62 -6.42 -4.58 -13.16
N LEU A 63 -6.64 -4.95 -11.91
CA LEU A 63 -7.77 -4.49 -11.13
C LEU A 63 -7.35 -4.24 -9.68
N PRO A 64 -6.54 -3.19 -9.42
CA PRO A 64 -6.16 -2.85 -8.06
C PRO A 64 -7.40 -2.46 -7.26
N SER A 65 -7.53 -3.03 -6.08
CA SER A 65 -8.74 -2.89 -5.28
C SER A 65 -8.47 -2.38 -3.86
N GLY A 66 -7.28 -2.56 -3.35
CA GLY A 66 -6.98 -2.16 -1.99
C GLY A 66 -5.54 -1.74 -1.81
N ILE A 67 -5.31 -0.85 -0.86
CA ILE A 67 -3.99 -0.40 -0.47
C ILE A 67 -3.94 -0.25 1.05
N TYR A 68 -2.83 -0.66 1.64
CA TYR A 68 -2.57 -0.50 3.06
C TYR A 68 -1.11 -0.13 3.27
N VAL A 69 -0.83 0.72 4.24
CA VAL A 69 0.53 1.09 4.62
C VAL A 69 0.71 0.77 6.09
N ASP A 70 1.74 0.00 6.42
CA ASP A 70 2.02 -0.35 7.80
C ASP A 70 2.84 0.73 8.53
N GLU A 71 3.11 0.50 9.80
CA GLU A 71 3.83 1.46 10.64
C GLU A 71 5.29 1.68 10.22
N ASP A 72 5.86 0.78 9.44
CA ASP A 72 7.21 0.89 8.92
C ASP A 72 7.26 1.47 7.50
N GLY A 73 6.11 1.82 6.96
CA GLY A 73 6.02 2.39 5.62
C GLY A 73 5.97 1.37 4.48
N ARG A 74 5.80 0.08 4.77
CA ARG A 74 5.56 -0.90 3.72
C ARG A 74 4.17 -0.70 3.15
N VAL A 75 4.08 -0.80 1.84
CA VAL A 75 2.83 -0.65 1.10
C VAL A 75 2.37 -2.02 0.63
N TYR A 76 1.14 -2.38 0.94
CA TYR A 76 0.49 -3.62 0.52
C TYR A 76 -0.56 -3.26 -0.51
N MET A 77 -0.37 -3.72 -1.74
CA MET A 77 -1.28 -3.44 -2.86
C MET A 77 -1.98 -4.72 -3.28
N ILE A 78 -3.30 -4.70 -3.27
CA ILE A 78 -4.13 -5.86 -3.60
C ILE A 78 -4.64 -5.74 -5.02
N ASP A 79 -4.46 -6.78 -5.81
CA ASP A 79 -5.06 -6.88 -7.14
C ASP A 79 -6.04 -8.05 -7.19
N GLN A 80 -7.29 -7.75 -7.50
CA GLN A 80 -8.34 -8.75 -7.58
C GLN A 80 -8.23 -9.64 -8.81
N TRP A 81 -7.76 -9.11 -9.90
CA TRP A 81 -7.66 -9.86 -11.14
C TRP A 81 -6.62 -10.97 -11.05
N PHE A 82 -5.42 -10.60 -10.61
CA PHE A 82 -4.34 -11.56 -10.44
C PHE A 82 -4.39 -12.29 -9.09
N ARG A 83 -5.30 -11.88 -8.20
CA ARG A 83 -5.46 -12.47 -6.86
C ARG A 83 -4.16 -12.45 -6.06
N LYS A 84 -3.51 -11.31 -6.05
CA LYS A 84 -2.20 -11.14 -5.39
C LYS A 84 -2.18 -9.96 -4.44
N VAL A 85 -1.18 -9.99 -3.58
CA VAL A 85 -0.79 -8.85 -2.75
C VAL A 85 0.68 -8.57 -3.01
N ASP A 86 0.98 -7.43 -3.60
CA ASP A 86 2.35 -6.98 -3.74
C ASP A 86 2.74 -6.15 -2.52
N VAL A 87 3.95 -6.37 -2.01
CA VAL A 87 4.48 -5.63 -0.87
C VAL A 87 5.68 -4.82 -1.30
N PHE A 88 5.58 -3.52 -1.18
CA PHE A 88 6.68 -2.60 -1.45
C PHE A 88 7.24 -2.11 -0.12
N ARG A 89 8.53 -2.04 -0.01
CA ARG A 89 9.18 -1.53 1.19
C ARG A 89 10.02 -0.30 0.88
N PRO A 90 10.15 0.63 1.84
CA PRO A 90 11.10 1.72 1.68
C PRO A 90 12.52 1.18 1.47
N VAL A 91 13.32 1.87 0.66
CA VAL A 91 14.69 1.46 0.38
C VAL A 91 15.53 1.38 1.66
N SER A 92 15.23 2.26 2.63
CA SER A 92 15.94 2.29 3.92
C SER A 92 15.60 1.10 4.83
N LEU A 93 14.57 0.33 4.51
CA LEU A 93 14.12 -0.77 5.35
C LEU A 93 14.53 -2.09 4.72
N ALA A 94 15.37 -2.87 5.40
CA ALA A 94 15.77 -4.17 4.90
C ALA A 94 14.63 -5.19 4.95
N ALA A 95 14.69 -6.18 4.09
CA ALA A 95 13.69 -7.23 4.06
C ALA A 95 13.62 -7.93 5.42
N GLY A 96 12.42 -8.12 5.93
CA GLY A 96 12.22 -8.80 7.20
C GLY A 96 12.52 -7.97 8.44
N GLN A 97 12.78 -6.68 8.30
CA GLN A 97 12.93 -5.79 9.45
C GLN A 97 11.58 -5.21 9.90
N GLY A 98 11.63 -4.51 11.01
CA GLY A 98 10.49 -3.77 11.52
C GLY A 98 9.35 -4.65 11.98
N HIS A 99 8.16 -4.20 11.70
CA HIS A 99 6.95 -4.85 12.14
C HIS A 99 6.83 -6.31 11.70
N LEU A 100 7.16 -6.60 10.45
CA LEU A 100 7.06 -7.97 9.94
C LEU A 100 8.03 -8.92 10.65
N ARG A 101 9.21 -8.45 10.98
CA ARG A 101 10.17 -9.25 11.74
C ARG A 101 9.67 -9.51 13.15
N ARG A 102 9.11 -8.51 13.80
CA ARG A 102 8.54 -8.67 15.14
C ARG A 102 7.39 -9.66 15.13
N ALA A 103 6.52 -9.55 14.14
CA ALA A 103 5.39 -10.46 13.98
C ALA A 103 5.84 -11.90 13.74
N ALA A 104 6.83 -12.10 12.86
CA ALA A 104 7.37 -13.42 12.59
C ALA A 104 8.02 -14.02 13.83
N LYS A 105 8.77 -13.22 14.58
CA LYS A 105 9.40 -13.67 15.82
C LYS A 105 8.35 -14.03 16.87
N ALA A 106 7.28 -13.25 16.97
CA ALA A 106 6.20 -13.54 17.90
C ALA A 106 5.45 -14.82 17.50
N ALA A 107 5.27 -15.06 16.22
CA ALA A 107 4.60 -16.29 15.73
C ALA A 107 5.42 -17.55 16.00
N THR A 108 6.73 -17.46 16.12
CA THR A 108 7.61 -18.58 16.43
C THR A 108 7.90 -18.70 17.94
N ALA A 109 7.46 -17.73 18.74
CA ALA A 109 7.64 -17.80 20.17
C ALA A 109 6.72 -18.85 20.79
N PRO A 110 7.12 -19.44 21.91
CA PRO A 110 6.23 -20.34 22.62
C PRO A 110 4.98 -19.58 23.04
N ALA A 111 3.88 -20.28 22.95
CA ALA A 111 2.57 -19.73 23.06
C ALA A 111 2.43 -18.70 24.15
N ALA A 112 2.29 -17.51 23.74
CA ALA A 112 1.78 -16.50 24.60
C ALA A 112 0.27 -16.68 24.67
N PRO A 113 -0.32 -16.33 25.77
CA PRO A 113 -1.75 -16.31 25.86
C PRO A 113 -2.29 -15.36 24.82
N ALA A 114 -3.34 -15.79 24.26
CA ALA A 114 -3.95 -15.14 23.18
C ALA A 114 -3.97 -13.66 23.34
N ALA A 115 -3.22 -13.05 22.57
CA ALA A 115 -3.33 -11.65 22.45
C ALA A 115 -4.62 -11.35 21.73
N PRO A 116 -5.27 -10.34 22.13
CA PRO A 116 -6.39 -9.90 21.43
C PRO A 116 -5.99 -9.56 20.03
N ALA A 117 -6.80 -9.87 19.21
CA ALA A 117 -6.59 -9.62 17.87
C ALA A 117 -6.14 -8.26 17.63
N ALA A 118 -5.20 -8.22 16.97
CA ALA A 118 -4.71 -7.03 16.59
C ALA A 118 -5.65 -6.35 15.78
N PRO A 119 -5.80 -5.26 15.92
CA PRO A 119 -6.51 -4.57 15.28
C PRO A 119 -6.24 -4.12 14.13
N ALA A 120 -6.33 -4.29 13.59
CA ALA A 120 -6.12 -3.91 12.70
C ALA A 120 -6.12 -3.00 11.94
N ALA A 121 -6.22 -3.02 11.52
CA ALA A 121 -6.24 -2.54 10.53
C ALA A 121 -6.80 -1.49 10.35
N PRO A 122 -6.59 -0.97 9.93
CA PRO A 122 -6.63 0.02 9.75
C PRO A 122 -7.51 0.67 9.22
N ALA A 123 -7.71 0.94 9.74
CA ALA A 123 -8.13 1.85 9.76
C ALA A 123 -8.09 2.63 8.64
N ALA A 124 -7.31 2.54 8.03
CA ALA A 124 -7.18 3.27 6.97
C ALA A 124 -8.31 3.07 6.10
N ARG A 125 -9.26 2.81 6.37
CA ARG A 125 -10.26 2.71 5.51
C ARG A 125 -11.28 3.62 5.68
#